data_1a7b2f1e82d9c200cc884118273fa0c6
#
_entry.id   1a7b2f1e82d9c200cc884118273fa0c6
#
_cell.length_a   1.000
_cell.length_b   1.000
_cell.length_c   1.000
_cell.angle_alpha   90.00
_cell.angle_beta   90.00
_cell.angle_gamma   90.00
#
_symmetry.space_group_name_H-M   'P 1'
#
loop_
_entity.id
_entity.type
_entity.pdbx_description
1 polymer ?
#
loop_
_entity_poly.entity_id
_entity_poly.type
_entity_poly.pdbx_seq_one_letter_code
_entity_poly.pdbx_strand_id
1 'polypeptide(L)'
;MNALTSNPTPAQAAAAIIAAFNSKTEKSKALSAQNRRVLSDKSAIGVPFSLMAKEALYPIVVDRAEGTVLHDIDGNRYIDVLMGMGINLFGHNPPFIRNAIEAQLAKGFALGPQSDLAGETAALFCKLTGKERVTFTNTGTEAVMTALRLARAATGRRKIAMFIGSYHGHSDQVLNRIAAPDDERTVPAFSGISPATAEDVVLLPYNDPRALDILERDGETFAAVLVEPVQSRNIDVQPRAFLHALRDVTQRTGAVLIFDEMISGFRVAPGGAQQHFEVEADLATYGKIAGGGLPLALIAGSNRLMNHIDGGPWSFGDESVPPAQPTFFAGTYCRHPLALAAARAAATYMLQQGRSLQDGLNARTRSLVERLNASLAAARLPVVFIQFGSFFSIAVNRSRIPPLALGLLSLELLTAGIHLRSGDKGGFLSTAHSDGDITAIHDAFLNGLQSLAGFGLIPLSDGTTP
;
A
#
# COMPACT_ATOMS: atom_id res chain seq x y z
N MET A 1 -12.91 49.77 -23.70
CA MET A 1 -11.89 49.55 -22.65
C MET A 1 -12.00 48.09 -22.27
N ASN A 2 -11.18 47.25 -22.94
CA ASN A 2 -11.11 45.82 -22.61
C ASN A 2 -10.30 45.66 -21.32
N ALA A 3 -10.95 45.27 -20.23
CA ALA A 3 -10.26 44.74 -19.08
C ALA A 3 -9.59 43.42 -19.52
N LEU A 4 -8.28 43.48 -19.77
CA LEU A 4 -7.44 42.31 -19.84
C LEU A 4 -7.58 41.58 -18.48
N THR A 5 -8.42 40.56 -18.42
CA THR A 5 -8.45 39.62 -17.29
C THR A 5 -7.12 38.92 -17.32
N SER A 6 -6.15 39.44 -16.54
CA SER A 6 -4.90 38.74 -16.30
C SER A 6 -5.20 37.36 -15.74
N ASN A 7 -4.59 36.34 -16.30
CA ASN A 7 -4.68 34.99 -15.72
C ASN A 7 -4.35 35.07 -14.22
N PRO A 8 -5.11 34.39 -13.35
CA PRO A 8 -4.86 34.43 -11.92
C PRO A 8 -3.44 33.96 -11.63
N THR A 9 -2.79 34.58 -10.64
CA THR A 9 -1.49 34.09 -10.18
C THR A 9 -1.64 32.68 -9.60
N PRO A 10 -0.59 31.85 -9.55
CA PRO A 10 -0.64 30.52 -8.93
C PRO A 10 -1.21 30.55 -7.50
N ALA A 11 -0.91 31.59 -6.72
CA ALA A 11 -1.46 31.74 -5.38
C ALA A 11 -2.98 32.02 -5.37
N GLN A 12 -3.46 32.85 -6.32
CA GLN A 12 -4.89 33.13 -6.47
C GLN A 12 -5.65 31.86 -6.94
N ALA A 13 -5.08 31.11 -7.87
CA ALA A 13 -5.64 29.84 -8.32
C ALA A 13 -5.73 28.82 -7.17
N ALA A 14 -4.66 28.65 -6.40
CA ALA A 14 -4.67 27.78 -5.23
C ALA A 14 -5.71 28.20 -4.19
N ALA A 15 -5.82 29.50 -3.91
CA ALA A 15 -6.82 30.03 -2.99
C ALA A 15 -8.27 29.75 -3.46
N ALA A 16 -8.54 29.88 -4.76
CA ALA A 16 -9.84 29.56 -5.33
C ALA A 16 -10.21 28.08 -5.22
N ILE A 17 -9.28 27.17 -5.53
CA ILE A 17 -9.48 25.71 -5.41
C ILE A 17 -9.73 25.33 -3.94
N ILE A 18 -8.93 25.87 -3.01
CA ILE A 18 -9.10 25.65 -1.57
C ILE A 18 -10.45 26.17 -1.08
N ALA A 19 -10.88 27.36 -1.53
CA ALA A 19 -12.17 27.91 -1.17
C ALA A 19 -13.34 27.06 -1.68
N ALA A 20 -13.26 26.53 -2.90
CA ALA A 20 -14.26 25.63 -3.48
C ALA A 20 -14.36 24.32 -2.69
N PHE A 21 -13.24 23.74 -2.28
CA PHE A 21 -13.23 22.56 -1.40
C PHE A 21 -13.84 22.87 -0.04
N ASN A 22 -13.42 23.97 0.61
CA ASN A 22 -13.90 24.37 1.92
C ASN A 22 -15.41 24.63 1.96
N SER A 23 -15.99 25.21 0.90
CA SER A 23 -17.44 25.46 0.82
C SER A 23 -18.27 24.18 0.74
N LYS A 24 -17.69 23.07 0.28
CA LYS A 24 -18.36 21.76 0.23
C LYS A 24 -18.19 20.94 1.50
N THR A 25 -17.21 21.27 2.35
CA THR A 25 -16.78 20.43 3.47
C THR A 25 -16.70 21.19 4.79
N GLU A 26 -17.61 22.13 5.02
CA GLU A 26 -17.63 23.02 6.18
C GLU A 26 -17.74 22.27 7.50
N LYS A 27 -18.62 21.24 7.60
CA LYS A 27 -18.79 20.45 8.81
C LYS A 27 -17.56 19.59 9.08
N SER A 28 -16.97 18.96 8.04
CA SER A 28 -15.72 18.20 8.14
C SER A 28 -14.58 19.09 8.66
N LYS A 29 -14.47 20.31 8.16
CA LYS A 29 -13.48 21.31 8.62
C LYS A 29 -13.70 21.69 10.09
N ALA A 30 -14.94 22.03 10.46
CA ALA A 30 -15.30 22.40 11.82
C ALA A 30 -15.04 21.28 12.82
N LEU A 31 -15.43 20.03 12.50
CA LEU A 31 -15.21 18.87 13.36
C LEU A 31 -13.71 18.56 13.49
N SER A 32 -12.94 18.69 12.42
CA SER A 32 -11.48 18.53 12.46
C SER A 32 -10.81 19.57 13.36
N ALA A 33 -11.26 20.82 13.29
CA ALA A 33 -10.78 21.90 14.17
C ALA A 33 -11.08 21.62 15.65
N GLN A 34 -12.29 21.11 15.96
CA GLN A 34 -12.69 20.71 17.31
C GLN A 34 -11.83 19.54 17.81
N ASN A 35 -11.68 18.51 16.99
CA ASN A 35 -10.99 17.27 17.37
C ASN A 35 -9.50 17.48 17.63
N ARG A 36 -8.85 18.45 17.00
CA ARG A 36 -7.39 18.74 17.18
C ARG A 36 -7.00 19.01 18.64
N ARG A 37 -7.94 19.32 19.52
CA ARG A 37 -7.68 19.54 20.95
C ARG A 37 -7.45 18.24 21.71
N VAL A 38 -7.98 17.10 21.22
CA VAL A 38 -7.98 15.81 21.91
C VAL A 38 -7.44 14.68 21.06
N LEU A 39 -7.50 14.80 19.73
CA LEU A 39 -7.05 13.80 18.77
C LEU A 39 -5.78 14.26 18.06
N SER A 40 -4.69 13.53 18.24
CA SER A 40 -3.48 13.71 17.44
C SER A 40 -3.71 13.06 16.08
N ASP A 41 -4.10 13.87 15.10
CA ASP A 41 -4.45 13.41 13.76
C ASP A 41 -3.23 13.38 12.84
N LYS A 42 -3.07 12.25 12.14
CA LYS A 42 -2.00 12.03 11.15
C LYS A 42 -2.33 12.55 9.75
N SER A 43 -3.50 13.14 9.50
CA SER A 43 -3.92 13.59 8.17
C SER A 43 -2.95 14.58 7.51
N ALA A 44 -2.17 15.30 8.31
CA ALA A 44 -1.10 16.20 7.83
C ALA A 44 0.26 15.51 7.63
N ILE A 45 0.41 14.21 7.94
CA ILE A 45 1.68 13.49 7.75
C ILE A 45 1.96 13.33 6.25
N GLY A 46 3.15 13.75 5.84
CA GLY A 46 3.60 13.71 4.45
C GLY A 46 3.18 14.92 3.61
N VAL A 47 2.40 15.84 4.18
CA VAL A 47 2.06 17.13 3.58
C VAL A 47 2.78 18.22 4.37
N PRO A 48 3.77 18.92 3.80
CA PRO A 48 4.44 20.02 4.49
C PRO A 48 3.42 21.11 4.85
N PHE A 49 3.48 21.59 6.09
CA PHE A 49 2.66 22.69 6.52
C PHE A 49 3.07 23.96 5.77
N SER A 50 2.10 24.66 5.20
CA SER A 50 2.27 26.02 4.67
C SER A 50 1.04 26.85 5.00
N LEU A 51 1.18 28.16 5.11
CA LEU A 51 0.04 29.05 5.34
C LEU A 51 -1.00 28.97 4.23
N MET A 52 -0.57 28.73 3.00
CA MET A 52 -1.47 28.55 1.85
C MET A 52 -2.26 27.24 1.97
N ALA A 53 -1.61 26.13 2.29
CA ALA A 53 -2.26 24.82 2.40
C ALA A 53 -3.08 24.65 3.70
N LYS A 54 -2.80 25.44 4.72
CA LYS A 54 -3.39 25.35 6.07
C LYS A 54 -4.91 25.18 6.05
N GLU A 55 -5.59 25.93 5.20
CA GLU A 55 -7.05 25.95 5.13
C GLU A 55 -7.67 24.69 4.54
N ALA A 56 -6.86 23.83 3.89
CA ALA A 56 -7.28 22.54 3.35
C ALA A 56 -6.62 21.35 4.05
N LEU A 57 -5.88 21.55 5.17
CA LEU A 57 -5.22 20.49 5.92
C LEU A 57 -6.18 19.81 6.91
N TYR A 58 -7.22 19.21 6.39
CA TYR A 58 -8.16 18.36 7.12
C TYR A 58 -8.74 17.30 6.17
N PRO A 59 -9.10 16.10 6.66
CA PRO A 59 -9.78 15.10 5.86
C PRO A 59 -11.28 15.40 5.74
N ILE A 60 -11.95 14.88 4.70
CA ILE A 60 -13.40 14.72 4.75
C ILE A 60 -13.74 13.73 5.87
N VAL A 61 -14.85 13.95 6.56
CA VAL A 61 -15.32 13.07 7.62
C VAL A 61 -16.45 12.21 7.08
N VAL A 62 -16.18 10.92 6.95
CA VAL A 62 -17.10 9.95 6.35
C VAL A 62 -18.09 9.43 7.40
N ASP A 63 -19.36 9.44 7.06
CA ASP A 63 -20.46 8.86 7.85
C ASP A 63 -20.76 7.42 7.41
N ARG A 64 -20.81 7.16 6.10
CA ARG A 64 -21.17 5.87 5.53
C ARG A 64 -20.36 5.54 4.28
N ALA A 65 -20.07 4.24 4.10
CA ALA A 65 -19.38 3.71 2.93
C ALA A 65 -20.05 2.43 2.41
N GLU A 66 -20.31 2.35 1.09
CA GLU A 66 -20.92 1.18 0.44
C GLU A 66 -20.46 1.07 -1.01
N GLY A 67 -20.11 -0.13 -1.46
CA GLY A 67 -19.63 -0.35 -2.83
C GLY A 67 -18.40 0.50 -3.13
N THR A 68 -18.52 1.45 -4.06
CA THR A 68 -17.46 2.42 -4.39
C THR A 68 -17.65 3.77 -3.73
N VAL A 69 -18.73 3.97 -2.96
CA VAL A 69 -19.20 5.29 -2.55
C VAL A 69 -18.93 5.57 -1.09
N LEU A 70 -18.38 6.75 -0.83
CA LEU A 70 -18.33 7.37 0.49
C LEU A 70 -19.38 8.48 0.57
N HIS A 71 -20.02 8.60 1.73
CA HIS A 71 -20.86 9.73 2.08
C HIS A 71 -20.23 10.44 3.29
N ASP A 72 -20.02 11.75 3.16
CA ASP A 72 -19.49 12.55 4.26
C ASP A 72 -20.61 13.19 5.10
N ILE A 73 -20.20 13.75 6.24
CA ILE A 73 -21.12 14.47 7.15
C ILE A 73 -21.64 15.79 6.57
N ASP A 74 -21.05 16.28 5.51
CA ASP A 74 -21.48 17.49 4.79
C ASP A 74 -22.59 17.18 3.80
N GLY A 75 -22.87 15.88 3.51
CA GLY A 75 -23.87 15.41 2.57
C GLY A 75 -23.34 15.16 1.15
N ASN A 76 -22.05 15.23 0.96
CA ASN A 76 -21.45 14.92 -0.32
C ASN A 76 -21.33 13.41 -0.55
N ARG A 77 -21.29 13.02 -1.83
CA ARG A 77 -21.06 11.67 -2.31
C ARG A 77 -19.79 11.63 -3.12
N TYR A 78 -18.91 10.66 -2.84
CA TYR A 78 -17.63 10.49 -3.53
C TYR A 78 -17.50 9.07 -4.06
N ILE A 79 -17.04 8.91 -5.30
CA ILE A 79 -16.46 7.63 -5.76
C ILE A 79 -15.07 7.52 -5.16
N ASP A 80 -14.84 6.48 -4.37
CA ASP A 80 -13.57 6.28 -3.66
C ASP A 80 -12.57 5.53 -4.54
N VAL A 81 -11.49 6.19 -4.94
CA VAL A 81 -10.36 5.54 -5.61
C VAL A 81 -9.21 5.26 -4.66
N LEU A 82 -9.24 5.78 -3.42
CA LEU A 82 -8.26 5.41 -2.40
C LEU A 82 -8.50 3.99 -1.88
N MET A 83 -9.77 3.59 -1.74
CA MET A 83 -10.17 2.25 -1.32
C MET A 83 -9.45 1.76 -0.07
N GLY A 84 -9.30 2.65 0.96
CA GLY A 84 -8.59 2.34 2.17
C GLY A 84 -7.09 2.06 1.96
N MET A 85 -6.42 2.77 1.08
CA MET A 85 -5.03 2.49 0.64
C MET A 85 -4.91 1.12 -0.05
N GLY A 86 -5.95 0.74 -0.80
CA GLY A 86 -6.02 -0.52 -1.54
C GLY A 86 -6.53 -1.72 -0.74
N ILE A 87 -7.04 -1.54 0.47
CA ILE A 87 -7.63 -2.62 1.30
C ILE A 87 -8.89 -3.17 0.64
N ASN A 88 -9.78 -2.29 0.17
CA ASN A 88 -11.14 -2.62 -0.25
C ASN A 88 -11.18 -3.12 -1.71
N LEU A 89 -10.49 -4.23 -1.99
CA LEU A 89 -10.51 -4.86 -3.32
C LEU A 89 -11.94 -5.18 -3.79
N PHE A 90 -12.83 -5.50 -2.87
CA PHE A 90 -14.21 -5.90 -3.13
C PHE A 90 -15.22 -4.75 -2.99
N GLY A 91 -14.73 -3.51 -2.81
CA GLY A 91 -15.54 -2.36 -2.43
C GLY A 91 -15.74 -2.23 -0.93
N HIS A 92 -16.46 -1.20 -0.53
CA HIS A 92 -16.85 -0.98 0.87
C HIS A 92 -18.02 -1.90 1.23
N ASN A 93 -17.99 -2.47 2.45
CA ASN A 93 -19.06 -3.25 3.03
C ASN A 93 -19.62 -4.37 2.11
N PRO A 94 -18.77 -5.21 1.48
CA PRO A 94 -19.25 -6.25 0.57
C PRO A 94 -20.08 -7.29 1.35
N PRO A 95 -21.26 -7.71 0.83
CA PRO A 95 -22.20 -8.55 1.59
C PRO A 95 -21.61 -9.84 2.14
N PHE A 96 -20.72 -10.51 1.40
CA PHE A 96 -20.15 -11.79 1.83
C PHE A 96 -19.20 -11.64 3.03
N ILE A 97 -18.48 -10.51 3.15
CA ILE A 97 -17.63 -10.20 4.31
C ILE A 97 -18.51 -9.73 5.48
N ARG A 98 -19.44 -8.82 5.24
CA ARG A 98 -20.38 -8.35 6.26
C ARG A 98 -21.10 -9.51 6.92
N ASN A 99 -21.71 -10.41 6.13
CA ASN A 99 -22.44 -11.57 6.67
C ASN A 99 -21.53 -12.48 7.51
N ALA A 100 -20.27 -12.66 7.12
CA ALA A 100 -19.30 -13.45 7.91
C ALA A 100 -18.99 -12.78 9.26
N ILE A 101 -18.84 -11.45 9.28
CA ILE A 101 -18.62 -10.65 10.50
C ILE A 101 -19.85 -10.72 11.41
N GLU A 102 -21.05 -10.51 10.87
CA GLU A 102 -22.31 -10.56 11.62
C GLU A 102 -22.54 -11.95 12.24
N ALA A 103 -22.30 -13.02 11.48
CA ALA A 103 -22.39 -14.39 11.98
C ALA A 103 -21.39 -14.69 13.11
N GLN A 104 -20.17 -14.16 13.02
CA GLN A 104 -19.18 -14.29 14.10
C GLN A 104 -19.50 -13.41 15.29
N LEU A 105 -20.03 -12.21 15.07
CA LEU A 105 -20.46 -11.31 16.14
C LEU A 105 -21.56 -11.95 16.99
N ALA A 106 -22.51 -12.66 16.36
CA ALA A 106 -23.57 -13.40 17.06
C ALA A 106 -23.06 -14.54 17.95
N LYS A 107 -21.87 -15.11 17.65
CA LYS A 107 -21.19 -16.11 18.50
C LYS A 107 -20.36 -15.47 19.61
N GLY A 108 -20.11 -14.18 19.54
CA GLY A 108 -19.14 -13.47 20.39
C GLY A 108 -17.70 -13.72 19.92
N PHE A 109 -16.76 -13.17 20.68
CA PHE A 109 -15.33 -13.33 20.39
C PHE A 109 -14.53 -13.40 21.70
N ALA A 110 -13.92 -14.56 21.93
CA ALA A 110 -12.99 -14.76 23.03
C ALA A 110 -11.57 -14.44 22.57
N LEU A 111 -10.84 -13.66 23.36
CA LEU A 111 -9.42 -13.41 23.17
C LEU A 111 -8.63 -14.26 24.17
N GLY A 112 -7.49 -14.77 23.75
CA GLY A 112 -6.66 -15.69 24.53
C GLY A 112 -6.79 -17.14 24.07
N PRO A 113 -7.94 -17.82 24.21
CA PRO A 113 -8.18 -19.10 23.56
C PRO A 113 -8.12 -18.98 22.04
N GLN A 114 -7.70 -20.06 21.36
CA GLN A 114 -7.64 -20.07 19.90
C GLN A 114 -9.04 -20.21 19.29
N SER A 115 -9.34 -19.38 18.29
CA SER A 115 -10.56 -19.49 17.50
C SER A 115 -10.52 -20.74 16.60
N ASP A 116 -11.67 -21.39 16.42
CA ASP A 116 -11.89 -22.47 15.45
C ASP A 116 -11.57 -22.06 14.01
N LEU A 117 -11.68 -20.76 13.70
CA LEU A 117 -11.39 -20.20 12.38
C LEU A 117 -9.89 -20.15 12.03
N ALA A 118 -8.98 -20.20 13.01
CA ALA A 118 -7.58 -19.87 12.78
C ALA A 118 -6.90 -20.86 11.82
N GLY A 119 -7.06 -22.15 12.04
CA GLY A 119 -6.46 -23.20 11.20
C GLY A 119 -7.03 -23.20 9.77
N GLU A 120 -8.35 -23.12 9.63
CA GLU A 120 -9.02 -23.04 8.32
C GLU A 120 -8.56 -21.82 7.53
N THR A 121 -8.53 -20.64 8.17
CA THR A 121 -8.10 -19.40 7.52
C THR A 121 -6.62 -19.48 7.10
N ALA A 122 -5.76 -20.04 7.94
CA ALA A 122 -4.35 -20.27 7.58
C ALA A 122 -4.22 -21.19 6.36
N ALA A 123 -4.97 -22.30 6.32
CA ALA A 123 -4.95 -23.23 5.18
C ALA A 123 -5.40 -22.56 3.85
N LEU A 124 -6.39 -21.66 3.90
CA LEU A 124 -6.82 -20.90 2.72
C LEU A 124 -5.71 -19.97 2.23
N PHE A 125 -5.00 -19.28 3.13
CA PHE A 125 -3.88 -18.42 2.74
C PHE A 125 -2.65 -19.23 2.29
N CYS A 126 -2.39 -20.41 2.85
CA CYS A 126 -1.37 -21.31 2.30
C CYS A 126 -1.67 -21.67 0.85
N LYS A 127 -2.94 -21.96 0.51
CA LYS A 127 -3.37 -22.25 -0.88
C LYS A 127 -3.18 -21.02 -1.81
N LEU A 128 -3.52 -19.81 -1.35
CA LEU A 128 -3.38 -18.59 -2.15
C LEU A 128 -1.93 -18.22 -2.38
N THR A 129 -1.08 -18.35 -1.36
CA THR A 129 0.32 -17.90 -1.39
C THR A 129 1.29 -18.96 -1.91
N GLY A 130 0.86 -20.23 -1.96
CA GLY A 130 1.74 -21.37 -2.26
C GLY A 130 2.74 -21.68 -1.16
N LYS A 131 2.59 -21.11 0.06
CA LYS A 131 3.51 -21.31 1.19
C LYS A 131 3.00 -22.40 2.13
N GLU A 132 3.95 -23.02 2.86
CA GLU A 132 3.67 -24.16 3.71
C GLU A 132 2.96 -23.79 5.02
N ARG A 133 3.31 -22.62 5.60
CA ARG A 133 2.75 -22.16 6.88
C ARG A 133 2.46 -20.66 6.87
N VAL A 134 1.46 -20.28 7.66
CA VAL A 134 1.02 -18.88 7.85
C VAL A 134 0.87 -18.60 9.34
N THR A 135 1.24 -17.38 9.75
CA THR A 135 0.87 -16.81 11.04
C THR A 135 0.23 -15.43 10.85
N PHE A 136 -0.64 -15.04 11.80
CA PHE A 136 -1.41 -13.79 11.72
C PHE A 136 -0.87 -12.74 12.68
N THR A 137 -0.86 -11.49 12.24
CA THR A 137 -0.58 -10.29 13.02
C THR A 137 -1.71 -9.27 12.81
N ASN A 138 -1.72 -8.17 13.56
CA ASN A 138 -2.77 -7.15 13.42
C ASN A 138 -2.45 -6.13 12.32
N THR A 139 -1.18 -5.87 12.08
CA THR A 139 -0.71 -4.84 11.15
C THR A 139 0.42 -5.33 10.26
N GLY A 140 0.59 -4.68 9.09
CA GLY A 140 1.74 -4.93 8.22
C GLY A 140 3.09 -4.63 8.90
N THR A 141 3.14 -3.62 9.78
CA THR A 141 4.33 -3.31 10.56
C THR A 141 4.75 -4.48 11.46
N GLU A 142 3.80 -5.09 12.17
CA GLU A 142 4.06 -6.29 12.98
C GLU A 142 4.50 -7.47 12.12
N ALA A 143 3.88 -7.67 10.95
CA ALA A 143 4.25 -8.73 10.02
C ALA A 143 5.70 -8.59 9.54
N VAL A 144 6.09 -7.41 9.06
CA VAL A 144 7.46 -7.14 8.61
C VAL A 144 8.46 -7.27 9.77
N MET A 145 8.17 -6.67 10.93
CA MET A 145 9.01 -6.78 12.12
C MET A 145 9.24 -8.25 12.51
N THR A 146 8.20 -9.06 12.47
CA THR A 146 8.29 -10.48 12.79
C THR A 146 9.04 -11.27 11.72
N ALA A 147 8.81 -11.00 10.43
CA ALA A 147 9.52 -11.66 9.33
C ALA A 147 11.05 -11.42 9.42
N LEU A 148 11.48 -10.20 9.74
CA LEU A 148 12.88 -9.88 9.97
C LEU A 148 13.45 -10.62 11.20
N ARG A 149 12.66 -10.76 12.27
CA ARG A 149 13.05 -11.52 13.45
C ARG A 149 13.20 -13.01 13.13
N LEU A 150 12.29 -13.59 12.36
CA LEU A 150 12.37 -14.97 11.88
C LEU A 150 13.63 -15.22 11.05
N ALA A 151 13.95 -14.30 10.13
CA ALA A 151 15.16 -14.40 9.32
C ALA A 151 16.43 -14.38 10.20
N ARG A 152 16.50 -13.48 11.18
CA ARG A 152 17.62 -13.44 12.14
C ARG A 152 17.70 -14.72 12.99
N ALA A 153 16.58 -15.23 13.48
CA ALA A 153 16.54 -16.45 14.27
C ALA A 153 17.02 -17.67 13.47
N ALA A 154 16.58 -17.77 12.21
CA ALA A 154 16.94 -18.91 11.36
C ALA A 154 18.36 -18.88 10.82
N THR A 155 18.96 -17.69 10.65
CA THR A 155 20.30 -17.54 10.07
C THR A 155 21.39 -17.28 11.09
N GLY A 156 21.06 -16.80 12.29
CA GLY A 156 22.03 -16.30 13.29
C GLY A 156 22.71 -15.00 12.90
N ARG A 157 22.30 -14.37 11.79
CA ARG A 157 22.90 -13.15 11.24
C ARG A 157 22.16 -11.92 11.72
N ARG A 158 22.80 -10.74 11.68
CA ARG A 158 22.24 -9.49 12.22
C ARG A 158 21.70 -8.55 11.14
N LYS A 159 22.48 -8.35 10.06
CA LYS A 159 22.21 -7.32 9.06
C LYS A 159 20.98 -7.64 8.20
N ILE A 160 20.29 -6.61 7.79
CA ILE A 160 19.22 -6.66 6.78
C ILE A 160 19.54 -5.70 5.65
N ALA A 161 19.30 -6.13 4.42
CA ALA A 161 19.30 -5.27 3.25
C ALA A 161 17.87 -4.84 2.92
N MET A 162 17.69 -3.57 2.58
CA MET A 162 16.44 -2.99 2.11
C MET A 162 16.74 -2.09 0.91
N PHE A 163 15.72 -1.60 0.23
CA PHE A 163 15.91 -0.78 -0.96
C PHE A 163 15.48 0.67 -0.74
N ILE A 164 16.28 1.61 -1.30
CA ILE A 164 15.97 3.04 -1.27
C ILE A 164 14.60 3.27 -1.91
N GLY A 165 13.76 4.08 -1.26
CA GLY A 165 12.40 4.40 -1.73
C GLY A 165 11.31 3.45 -1.26
N SER A 166 11.63 2.28 -0.71
CA SER A 166 10.65 1.33 -0.17
C SER A 166 9.94 1.85 1.08
N TYR A 167 8.76 1.28 1.34
CA TYR A 167 8.00 1.48 2.57
C TYR A 167 7.58 0.13 3.17
N HIS A 168 8.02 -0.13 4.40
CA HIS A 168 7.84 -1.41 5.08
C HIS A 168 7.17 -1.28 6.46
N GLY A 169 6.30 -0.28 6.61
CA GLY A 169 5.65 0.02 7.88
C GLY A 169 6.43 1.07 8.69
N HIS A 170 6.17 1.12 10.01
CA HIS A 170 6.71 2.18 10.85
C HIS A 170 7.45 1.70 12.11
N SER A 171 7.98 0.46 12.09
CA SER A 171 8.96 0.05 13.11
C SER A 171 10.30 0.75 12.86
N ASP A 172 11.01 1.08 13.93
CA ASP A 172 12.26 1.87 13.87
C ASP A 172 13.29 1.25 12.92
N GLN A 173 13.39 -0.08 12.90
CA GLN A 173 14.38 -0.78 12.06
C GLN A 173 14.15 -0.66 10.55
N VAL A 174 12.99 -0.20 10.08
CA VAL A 174 12.69 -0.02 8.64
C VAL A 174 12.50 1.43 8.23
N LEU A 175 12.54 2.37 9.18
CA LEU A 175 12.42 3.80 8.93
C LEU A 175 13.80 4.46 8.78
N ASN A 176 14.48 4.11 7.69
CA ASN A 176 15.84 4.57 7.41
C ASN A 176 15.93 5.29 6.05
N ARG A 177 16.98 6.09 5.90
CA ARG A 177 17.36 6.76 4.64
C ARG A 177 18.89 6.75 4.49
N ILE A 178 19.38 7.00 3.30
CA ILE A 178 20.79 7.32 3.08
C ILE A 178 21.10 8.69 3.70
N ALA A 179 22.30 8.85 4.23
CA ALA A 179 22.71 10.08 4.93
C ALA A 179 22.71 11.28 3.99
N ALA A 180 23.31 11.14 2.81
CA ALA A 180 23.35 12.12 1.72
C ALA A 180 23.51 11.40 0.38
N PRO A 181 23.28 12.07 -0.77
CA PRO A 181 23.46 11.46 -2.09
C PRO A 181 24.83 10.82 -2.31
N ASP A 182 25.89 11.40 -1.73
CA ASP A 182 27.26 10.93 -1.83
C ASP A 182 27.75 10.15 -0.59
N ASP A 183 26.84 9.83 0.34
CA ASP A 183 27.14 9.12 1.58
C ASP A 183 26.15 7.97 1.76
N GLU A 184 26.58 6.77 1.40
CA GLU A 184 25.76 5.54 1.42
C GLU A 184 25.43 5.02 2.83
N ARG A 185 25.91 5.71 3.90
CA ARG A 185 25.58 5.30 5.27
C ARG A 185 24.07 5.37 5.51
N THR A 186 23.56 4.34 6.14
CA THR A 186 22.18 4.29 6.60
C THR A 186 22.02 5.10 7.89
N VAL A 187 21.03 6.00 7.92
CA VAL A 187 20.67 6.80 9.10
C VAL A 187 19.16 6.78 9.31
N PRO A 188 18.68 7.06 10.53
CA PRO A 188 17.25 7.20 10.79
C PRO A 188 16.59 8.24 9.87
N ALA A 189 15.40 7.92 9.36
CA ALA A 189 14.64 8.81 8.46
C ALA A 189 13.93 9.94 9.23
N PHE A 190 13.62 9.72 10.51
CA PHE A 190 12.83 10.64 11.33
C PHE A 190 13.45 10.83 12.72
N SER A 191 13.13 11.97 13.36
CA SER A 191 13.46 12.21 14.76
C SER A 191 12.75 11.20 15.68
N GLY A 192 13.40 10.87 16.79
CA GLY A 192 12.89 9.90 17.77
C GLY A 192 13.31 8.45 17.51
N ILE A 193 13.90 8.15 16.36
CA ILE A 193 14.44 6.83 16.05
C ILE A 193 15.90 6.77 16.53
N SER A 194 16.26 5.72 17.27
CA SER A 194 17.63 5.52 17.75
C SER A 194 18.61 5.27 16.58
N PRO A 195 19.75 5.95 16.50
CA PRO A 195 20.78 5.65 15.50
C PRO A 195 21.24 4.19 15.50
N ALA A 196 21.25 3.53 16.64
CA ALA A 196 21.64 2.13 16.76
C ALA A 196 20.75 1.17 15.95
N THR A 197 19.49 1.54 15.68
CA THR A 197 18.58 0.71 14.84
C THR A 197 18.99 0.71 13.36
N ALA A 198 19.73 1.72 12.91
CA ALA A 198 20.21 1.82 11.53
C ALA A 198 21.53 1.06 11.30
N GLU A 199 22.29 0.71 12.35
CA GLU A 199 23.61 0.07 12.23
C GLU A 199 23.55 -1.30 11.54
N ASP A 200 22.46 -2.02 11.72
CA ASP A 200 22.23 -3.34 11.12
C ASP A 200 21.45 -3.27 9.80
N VAL A 201 21.22 -2.07 9.24
CA VAL A 201 20.43 -1.87 8.02
C VAL A 201 21.34 -1.32 6.91
N VAL A 202 21.30 -1.98 5.76
CA VAL A 202 21.99 -1.52 4.54
C VAL A 202 20.93 -1.17 3.51
N LEU A 203 20.91 0.08 3.06
CA LEU A 203 20.03 0.55 2.01
C LEU A 203 20.71 0.43 0.65
N LEU A 204 20.12 -0.36 -0.23
CA LEU A 204 20.61 -0.64 -1.57
C LEU A 204 19.81 0.13 -2.63
N PRO A 205 20.44 0.50 -3.76
CA PRO A 205 19.69 1.08 -4.88
C PRO A 205 18.75 0.03 -5.49
N TYR A 206 17.49 0.43 -5.73
CA TYR A 206 16.46 -0.47 -6.27
C TYR A 206 16.59 -0.62 -7.79
N ASN A 207 16.48 -1.85 -8.29
CA ASN A 207 16.63 -2.19 -9.71
C ASN A 207 17.98 -1.73 -10.30
N ASP A 208 19.05 -1.88 -9.54
CA ASP A 208 20.40 -1.47 -9.91
C ASP A 208 21.36 -2.66 -9.74
N PRO A 209 22.22 -2.97 -10.73
CA PRO A 209 23.21 -4.06 -10.63
C PRO A 209 24.15 -3.94 -9.42
N ARG A 210 24.49 -2.72 -8.99
CA ARG A 210 25.33 -2.50 -7.81
C ARG A 210 24.75 -3.14 -6.54
N ALA A 211 23.43 -3.18 -6.42
CA ALA A 211 22.81 -3.87 -5.31
C ALA A 211 23.10 -5.38 -5.31
N LEU A 212 23.09 -5.99 -6.49
CA LEU A 212 23.40 -7.42 -6.65
C LEU A 212 24.89 -7.70 -6.36
N ASP A 213 25.79 -6.82 -6.79
CA ASP A 213 27.24 -6.92 -6.50
C ASP A 213 27.52 -6.87 -5.00
N ILE A 214 26.84 -5.97 -4.25
CA ILE A 214 26.95 -5.88 -2.79
C ILE A 214 26.43 -7.15 -2.14
N LEU A 215 25.27 -7.64 -2.59
CA LEU A 215 24.67 -8.86 -2.05
C LEU A 215 25.51 -10.11 -2.38
N GLU A 216 26.18 -10.17 -3.51
CA GLU A 216 27.10 -11.27 -3.84
C GLU A 216 28.34 -11.24 -2.94
N ARG A 217 28.91 -10.06 -2.73
CA ARG A 217 30.13 -9.88 -1.93
C ARG A 217 29.92 -10.09 -0.43
N ASP A 218 28.85 -9.49 0.12
CA ASP A 218 28.60 -9.38 1.55
C ASP A 218 27.39 -10.18 2.02
N GLY A 219 26.73 -10.92 1.13
CA GLY A 219 25.42 -11.57 1.36
C GLY A 219 25.41 -12.56 2.53
N GLU A 220 26.56 -13.18 2.85
CA GLU A 220 26.68 -14.05 4.00
C GLU A 220 26.56 -13.32 5.36
N THR A 221 26.63 -11.99 5.36
CA THR A 221 26.42 -11.17 6.56
C THR A 221 24.96 -10.79 6.78
N PHE A 222 24.13 -10.89 5.73
CA PHE A 222 22.73 -10.51 5.80
C PHE A 222 21.84 -11.67 6.31
N ALA A 223 21.01 -11.38 7.31
CA ALA A 223 19.93 -12.25 7.72
C ALA A 223 18.82 -12.27 6.69
N ALA A 224 18.51 -11.10 6.14
CA ALA A 224 17.43 -10.94 5.17
C ALA A 224 17.72 -9.88 4.12
N VAL A 225 17.09 -10.05 2.96
CA VAL A 225 16.88 -9.02 1.94
C VAL A 225 15.36 -8.78 1.87
N LEU A 226 14.94 -7.58 2.31
CA LEU A 226 13.52 -7.18 2.33
C LEU A 226 13.24 -6.28 1.13
N VAL A 227 12.24 -6.63 0.33
CA VAL A 227 11.90 -5.91 -0.89
C VAL A 227 10.39 -5.81 -1.11
N GLU A 228 9.89 -4.61 -1.49
CA GLU A 228 8.62 -4.49 -2.22
C GLU A 228 8.90 -4.94 -3.66
N PRO A 229 8.26 -6.00 -4.19
CA PRO A 229 8.51 -6.46 -5.58
C PRO A 229 8.24 -5.39 -6.64
N VAL A 230 7.32 -4.49 -6.36
CA VAL A 230 7.13 -3.20 -7.04
C VAL A 230 6.93 -2.16 -5.96
N GLN A 231 7.78 -1.16 -5.93
CA GLN A 231 7.69 -0.12 -4.91
C GLN A 231 6.40 0.68 -5.04
N SER A 232 5.60 0.70 -3.99
CA SER A 232 4.30 1.41 -3.96
C SER A 232 4.41 2.90 -4.23
N ARG A 233 5.57 3.50 -3.97
CA ARG A 233 5.86 4.91 -4.27
C ARG A 233 6.31 5.17 -5.71
N ASN A 234 6.68 4.12 -6.45
CA ASN A 234 7.14 4.19 -7.83
C ASN A 234 6.79 2.91 -8.60
N ILE A 235 5.51 2.75 -8.94
CA ILE A 235 5.02 1.55 -9.66
C ILE A 235 5.41 1.51 -11.15
N ASP A 236 6.12 2.53 -11.64
CA ASP A 236 6.68 2.55 -13.01
C ASP A 236 7.81 1.53 -13.17
N VAL A 237 8.53 1.23 -12.09
CA VAL A 237 9.60 0.23 -12.08
C VAL A 237 9.04 -1.14 -11.68
N GLN A 238 8.95 -2.05 -12.65
CA GLN A 238 8.45 -3.43 -12.50
C GLN A 238 9.55 -4.41 -12.90
N PRO A 239 10.55 -4.68 -12.05
CA PRO A 239 11.86 -5.16 -12.43
C PRO A 239 11.95 -6.70 -12.41
N ARG A 240 11.29 -7.41 -13.32
CA ARG A 240 11.28 -8.89 -13.39
C ARG A 240 12.70 -9.47 -13.33
N ALA A 241 13.60 -9.04 -14.21
CA ALA A 241 14.96 -9.58 -14.28
C ALA A 241 15.75 -9.36 -12.97
N PHE A 242 15.61 -8.19 -12.37
CA PHE A 242 16.25 -7.89 -11.10
C PHE A 242 15.74 -8.77 -9.96
N LEU A 243 14.42 -9.03 -9.89
CA LEU A 243 13.84 -9.89 -8.86
C LEU A 243 14.29 -11.35 -8.99
N HIS A 244 14.46 -11.86 -10.23
CA HIS A 244 15.06 -13.17 -10.46
C HIS A 244 16.52 -13.21 -10.00
N ALA A 245 17.33 -12.23 -10.43
CA ALA A 245 18.73 -12.13 -9.98
C ALA A 245 18.85 -11.98 -8.45
N LEU A 246 17.91 -11.24 -7.83
CA LEU A 246 17.84 -11.10 -6.38
C LEU A 246 17.55 -12.44 -5.70
N ARG A 247 16.65 -13.26 -6.26
CA ARG A 247 16.39 -14.62 -5.77
C ARG A 247 17.66 -15.48 -5.87
N ASP A 248 18.32 -15.46 -7.01
CA ASP A 248 19.52 -16.26 -7.26
C ASP A 248 20.64 -15.91 -6.27
N VAL A 249 20.94 -14.63 -6.06
CA VAL A 249 21.99 -14.21 -5.15
C VAL A 249 21.64 -14.54 -3.68
N THR A 250 20.37 -14.35 -3.27
CA THR A 250 19.96 -14.70 -1.91
C THR A 250 19.99 -16.19 -1.64
N GLN A 251 19.73 -17.01 -2.66
CA GLN A 251 19.85 -18.46 -2.56
C GLN A 251 21.31 -18.91 -2.39
N ARG A 252 22.25 -18.32 -3.16
CA ARG A 252 23.68 -18.64 -3.05
C ARG A 252 24.27 -18.21 -1.71
N THR A 253 23.92 -17.03 -1.23
CA THR A 253 24.47 -16.45 0.03
C THR A 253 23.76 -16.93 1.27
N GLY A 254 22.60 -17.57 1.15
CA GLY A 254 21.77 -18.03 2.25
C GLY A 254 21.07 -16.90 3.02
N ALA A 255 21.02 -15.68 2.49
CA ALA A 255 20.18 -14.62 3.01
C ALA A 255 18.70 -14.92 2.75
N VAL A 256 17.82 -14.67 3.72
CA VAL A 256 16.39 -14.89 3.57
C VAL A 256 15.78 -13.81 2.67
N LEU A 257 15.23 -14.19 1.53
CA LEU A 257 14.47 -13.26 0.69
C LEU A 257 13.07 -13.07 1.25
N ILE A 258 12.73 -11.83 1.61
CA ILE A 258 11.42 -11.44 2.12
C ILE A 258 10.74 -10.52 1.12
N PHE A 259 9.61 -10.95 0.55
CA PHE A 259 8.75 -10.08 -0.24
C PHE A 259 7.73 -9.39 0.65
N ASP A 260 7.73 -8.06 0.61
CA ASP A 260 6.64 -7.27 1.19
C ASP A 260 5.52 -7.12 0.15
N GLU A 261 4.52 -7.96 0.30
CA GLU A 261 3.34 -8.06 -0.56
C GLU A 261 2.14 -7.27 -0.01
N MET A 262 2.38 -6.26 0.83
CA MET A 262 1.29 -5.48 1.43
C MET A 262 0.40 -4.76 0.41
N ILE A 263 0.96 -4.36 -0.73
CA ILE A 263 0.21 -3.72 -1.83
C ILE A 263 -0.08 -4.71 -2.95
N SER A 264 0.91 -5.48 -3.36
CA SER A 264 0.85 -6.39 -4.51
C SER A 264 0.10 -7.70 -4.22
N GLY A 265 0.13 -8.17 -2.98
CA GLY A 265 -0.48 -9.41 -2.54
C GLY A 265 -1.98 -9.45 -2.81
N PHE A 266 -2.44 -10.52 -3.46
CA PHE A 266 -3.84 -10.75 -3.85
C PHE A 266 -4.43 -9.71 -4.81
N ARG A 267 -3.63 -8.71 -5.21
CA ARG A 267 -4.05 -7.63 -6.12
C ARG A 267 -3.67 -7.88 -7.56
N VAL A 268 -2.38 -8.17 -7.82
CA VAL A 268 -1.87 -8.31 -9.18
C VAL A 268 -2.14 -9.72 -9.75
N ALA A 269 -2.14 -10.70 -8.88
CA ALA A 269 -2.48 -12.09 -9.14
C ALA A 269 -2.99 -12.75 -7.83
N PRO A 270 -3.63 -13.92 -7.86
CA PRO A 270 -4.07 -14.62 -6.64
C PRO A 270 -2.96 -14.85 -5.62
N GLY A 271 -1.75 -15.22 -6.05
CA GLY A 271 -0.57 -15.37 -5.19
C GLY A 271 0.30 -14.13 -5.08
N GLY A 272 -0.18 -12.96 -5.55
CA GLY A 272 0.55 -11.70 -5.48
C GLY A 272 1.66 -11.55 -6.51
N ALA A 273 2.66 -10.72 -6.20
CA ALA A 273 3.80 -10.45 -7.07
C ALA A 273 4.70 -11.68 -7.24
N GLN A 274 4.79 -12.56 -6.25
CA GLN A 274 5.51 -13.83 -6.41
C GLN A 274 5.00 -14.61 -7.64
N GLN A 275 3.69 -14.79 -7.74
CA GLN A 275 3.07 -15.45 -8.88
C GLN A 275 3.20 -14.66 -10.18
N HIS A 276 3.04 -13.32 -10.10
CA HIS A 276 3.11 -12.44 -11.26
C HIS A 276 4.51 -12.42 -11.91
N PHE A 277 5.56 -12.37 -11.09
CA PHE A 277 6.94 -12.36 -11.55
C PHE A 277 7.57 -13.74 -11.66
N GLU A 278 6.90 -14.80 -11.17
CA GLU A 278 7.43 -16.17 -11.10
C GLU A 278 8.72 -16.26 -10.27
N VAL A 279 8.73 -15.53 -9.14
CA VAL A 279 9.84 -15.51 -8.19
C VAL A 279 9.33 -15.92 -6.82
N GLU A 280 9.91 -16.97 -6.25
CA GLU A 280 9.53 -17.47 -4.96
C GLU A 280 10.42 -16.88 -3.85
N ALA A 281 9.85 -16.08 -2.94
CA ALA A 281 10.52 -15.61 -1.74
C ALA A 281 10.49 -16.67 -0.63
N ASP A 282 11.44 -16.62 0.30
CA ASP A 282 11.47 -17.53 1.47
C ASP A 282 10.36 -17.19 2.47
N LEU A 283 10.12 -15.90 2.68
CA LEU A 283 9.00 -15.34 3.45
C LEU A 283 8.28 -14.29 2.60
N ALA A 284 6.99 -14.14 2.82
CA ALA A 284 6.24 -13.01 2.28
C ALA A 284 5.27 -12.46 3.34
N THR A 285 5.13 -11.13 3.38
CA THR A 285 4.20 -10.45 4.28
C THR A 285 3.01 -9.91 3.50
N TYR A 286 1.81 -10.20 3.98
CA TYR A 286 0.55 -9.79 3.37
C TYR A 286 -0.29 -9.05 4.40
N GLY A 287 -1.14 -8.17 3.93
CA GLY A 287 -2.10 -7.45 4.75
C GLY A 287 -3.19 -6.85 3.87
N LYS A 288 -3.72 -5.69 4.26
CA LYS A 288 -4.71 -4.98 3.45
C LYS A 288 -5.85 -5.89 2.98
N ILE A 289 -5.84 -6.35 1.72
CA ILE A 289 -6.86 -7.23 1.13
C ILE A 289 -7.10 -8.48 1.98
N ALA A 290 -6.02 -9.05 2.54
CA ALA A 290 -6.11 -10.24 3.39
C ALA A 290 -7.05 -10.08 4.58
N GLY A 291 -7.13 -8.89 5.16
CA GLY A 291 -7.98 -8.60 6.31
C GLY A 291 -9.47 -8.42 5.99
N GLY A 292 -9.83 -8.35 4.70
CA GLY A 292 -11.22 -8.13 4.31
C GLY A 292 -11.83 -6.83 4.86
N GLY A 293 -11.00 -5.81 5.11
CA GLY A 293 -11.41 -4.53 5.69
C GLY A 293 -11.15 -4.41 7.20
N LEU A 294 -10.81 -5.50 7.88
CA LEU A 294 -10.46 -5.48 9.31
C LEU A 294 -8.94 -5.55 9.54
N PRO A 295 -8.44 -5.10 10.71
CA PRO A 295 -7.03 -5.18 11.05
C PRO A 295 -6.55 -6.64 11.09
N LEU A 296 -5.83 -7.03 10.04
CA LEU A 296 -5.15 -8.32 9.94
C LEU A 296 -4.04 -8.21 8.90
N ALA A 297 -2.89 -8.75 9.26
CA ALA A 297 -1.83 -9.07 8.33
C ALA A 297 -1.33 -10.48 8.60
N LEU A 298 -0.51 -11.03 7.72
CA LEU A 298 0.03 -12.36 7.87
C LEU A 298 1.44 -12.46 7.30
N ILE A 299 2.17 -13.44 7.79
CA ILE A 299 3.44 -13.88 7.27
C ILE A 299 3.24 -15.29 6.75
N ALA A 300 3.65 -15.52 5.53
CA ALA A 300 3.63 -16.83 4.88
C ALA A 300 5.06 -17.26 4.51
N GLY A 301 5.41 -18.51 4.76
CA GLY A 301 6.76 -18.99 4.50
C GLY A 301 6.92 -20.49 4.57
N SER A 302 8.16 -20.95 4.37
CA SER A 302 8.53 -22.35 4.48
C SER A 302 8.53 -22.82 5.94
N ASN A 303 8.35 -24.13 6.15
CA ASN A 303 8.44 -24.76 7.46
C ASN A 303 9.75 -24.40 8.17
N ARG A 304 10.88 -24.38 7.46
CA ARG A 304 12.20 -24.03 7.99
C ARG A 304 12.22 -22.68 8.73
N LEU A 305 11.51 -21.70 8.21
CA LEU A 305 11.46 -20.35 8.80
C LEU A 305 10.30 -20.20 9.79
N MET A 306 9.12 -20.69 9.43
CA MET A 306 7.92 -20.53 10.23
C MET A 306 7.91 -21.37 11.49
N ASN A 307 8.69 -22.45 11.55
CA ASN A 307 8.87 -23.26 12.78
C ASN A 307 9.51 -22.44 13.92
N HIS A 308 10.19 -21.35 13.63
CA HIS A 308 10.67 -20.42 14.67
C HIS A 308 9.55 -19.61 15.35
N ILE A 309 8.29 -19.74 14.93
CA ILE A 309 7.14 -19.14 15.65
C ILE A 309 6.74 -20.01 16.85
N ASP A 310 6.59 -21.31 16.65
CA ASP A 310 5.97 -22.25 17.62
C ASP A 310 6.79 -23.51 17.89
N GLY A 311 7.98 -23.62 17.32
CA GLY A 311 8.84 -24.80 17.40
C GLY A 311 8.67 -25.76 16.23
N GLY A 312 7.60 -25.66 15.46
CA GLY A 312 7.24 -26.58 14.39
C GLY A 312 6.34 -27.75 14.84
N PRO A 313 5.99 -28.65 13.91
CA PRO A 313 5.04 -29.73 14.18
C PRO A 313 5.65 -30.83 15.08
N TRP A 314 4.83 -31.31 15.97
CA TRP A 314 5.03 -32.54 16.78
C TRP A 314 3.67 -33.20 17.01
N SER A 315 3.67 -34.46 17.46
CA SER A 315 2.45 -35.25 17.60
C SER A 315 2.23 -35.69 19.04
N PHE A 316 0.97 -35.73 19.47
CA PHE A 316 0.61 -36.32 20.73
C PHE A 316 0.74 -37.84 20.66
N GLY A 317 1.23 -38.46 21.74
CA GLY A 317 1.29 -39.92 21.89
C GLY A 317 2.53 -40.57 21.26
N ASP A 318 3.49 -39.82 20.78
CA ASP A 318 4.78 -40.32 20.32
C ASP A 318 5.96 -39.53 20.96
N GLU A 319 7.20 -39.82 20.57
CA GLU A 319 8.40 -39.17 21.09
C GLU A 319 8.85 -37.94 20.29
N SER A 320 8.01 -37.45 19.37
CA SER A 320 8.33 -36.28 18.55
C SER A 320 8.43 -35.00 19.39
N VAL A 321 9.41 -34.20 19.10
CA VAL A 321 9.68 -32.91 19.77
C VAL A 321 9.72 -31.76 18.74
N PRO A 322 9.51 -30.49 19.18
CA PRO A 322 9.63 -29.34 18.28
C PRO A 322 10.99 -29.33 17.57
N PRO A 323 11.01 -29.29 16.22
CA PRO A 323 12.26 -29.34 15.43
C PRO A 323 13.05 -28.02 15.42
N ALA A 324 12.50 -26.91 15.90
CA ALA A 324 13.16 -25.62 15.93
C ALA A 324 12.98 -24.91 17.27
N GLN A 325 13.95 -24.07 17.63
CA GLN A 325 13.82 -23.20 18.78
C GLN A 325 12.94 -22.00 18.42
N PRO A 326 11.85 -21.73 19.15
CA PRO A 326 11.00 -20.56 18.90
C PRO A 326 11.71 -19.25 19.24
N THR A 327 11.44 -18.21 18.43
CA THR A 327 11.67 -16.81 18.82
C THR A 327 10.42 -16.22 19.46
N PHE A 328 10.52 -15.04 20.05
CA PHE A 328 9.36 -14.40 20.66
C PHE A 328 8.38 -13.91 19.60
N PHE A 329 7.13 -14.38 19.69
CA PHE A 329 5.99 -13.91 18.92
C PHE A 329 4.77 -13.79 19.84
N ALA A 330 4.15 -12.62 19.87
CA ALA A 330 2.94 -12.39 20.67
C ALA A 330 2.11 -11.24 20.09
N GLY A 331 0.85 -11.22 20.49
CA GLY A 331 -0.10 -10.14 20.19
C GLY A 331 -1.48 -10.52 20.72
N THR A 332 -2.02 -9.73 21.64
CA THR A 332 -3.32 -9.99 22.28
C THR A 332 -4.43 -10.15 21.26
N TYR A 333 -4.40 -9.37 20.18
CA TYR A 333 -5.44 -9.37 19.15
C TYR A 333 -5.05 -10.18 17.91
N CYS A 334 -3.88 -10.80 17.87
CA CYS A 334 -3.55 -11.73 16.80
C CYS A 334 -4.61 -12.84 16.77
N ARG A 335 -5.13 -13.14 15.60
CA ARG A 335 -6.21 -14.14 15.42
C ARG A 335 -7.55 -13.72 16.04
N HIS A 336 -7.83 -12.41 16.09
CA HIS A 336 -9.14 -11.92 16.56
C HIS A 336 -10.27 -12.56 15.72
N PRO A 337 -11.29 -13.18 16.34
CA PRO A 337 -12.31 -13.96 15.60
C PRO A 337 -13.03 -13.18 14.51
N LEU A 338 -13.37 -11.91 14.72
CA LEU A 338 -14.00 -11.08 13.68
C LEU A 338 -13.06 -10.84 12.50
N ALA A 339 -11.77 -10.57 12.77
CA ALA A 339 -10.78 -10.38 11.71
C ALA A 339 -10.53 -11.68 10.93
N LEU A 340 -10.48 -12.83 11.61
CA LEU A 340 -10.40 -14.14 10.95
C LEU A 340 -11.64 -14.46 10.11
N ALA A 341 -12.85 -14.12 10.59
CA ALA A 341 -14.08 -14.32 9.84
C ALA A 341 -14.08 -13.52 8.53
N ALA A 342 -13.68 -12.23 8.59
CA ALA A 342 -13.54 -11.38 7.42
C ALA A 342 -12.46 -11.90 6.46
N ALA A 343 -11.28 -12.25 6.99
CA ALA A 343 -10.16 -12.78 6.22
C ALA A 343 -10.49 -14.11 5.54
N ARG A 344 -11.17 -15.02 6.26
CA ARG A 344 -11.67 -16.29 5.70
C ARG A 344 -12.62 -16.06 4.55
N ALA A 345 -13.59 -15.14 4.72
CA ALA A 345 -14.55 -14.82 3.66
C ALA A 345 -13.84 -14.23 2.43
N ALA A 346 -12.88 -13.33 2.61
CA ALA A 346 -12.09 -12.76 1.54
C ALA A 346 -11.25 -13.83 0.81
N ALA A 347 -10.53 -14.68 1.56
CA ALA A 347 -9.71 -15.75 1.00
C ALA A 347 -10.55 -16.78 0.24
N THR A 348 -11.70 -17.18 0.80
CA THR A 348 -12.63 -18.12 0.15
C THR A 348 -13.14 -17.53 -1.17
N TYR A 349 -13.57 -16.28 -1.16
CA TYR A 349 -14.05 -15.60 -2.37
C TYR A 349 -12.96 -15.54 -3.45
N MET A 350 -11.73 -15.16 -3.09
CA MET A 350 -10.61 -15.10 -4.04
C MET A 350 -10.29 -16.48 -4.65
N LEU A 351 -10.31 -17.55 -3.84
CA LEU A 351 -10.10 -18.91 -4.34
C LEU A 351 -11.22 -19.37 -5.28
N GLN A 352 -12.47 -19.01 -4.98
CA GLN A 352 -13.63 -19.33 -5.83
C GLN A 352 -13.58 -18.60 -7.18
N GLN A 353 -13.18 -17.34 -7.19
CA GLN A 353 -13.07 -16.54 -8.41
C GLN A 353 -11.82 -16.91 -9.22
N GLY A 354 -10.80 -17.43 -8.57
CA GLY A 354 -9.52 -17.76 -9.18
C GLY A 354 -8.88 -16.52 -9.82
N ARG A 355 -8.06 -16.74 -10.86
CA ARG A 355 -7.30 -15.69 -11.53
C ARG A 355 -8.16 -14.65 -12.26
N SER A 356 -9.37 -15.04 -12.67
CA SER A 356 -10.26 -14.17 -13.45
C SER A 356 -10.59 -12.85 -12.73
N LEU A 357 -10.62 -12.86 -11.39
CA LEU A 357 -10.85 -11.66 -10.58
C LEU A 357 -9.76 -10.61 -10.82
N GLN A 358 -8.50 -11.00 -10.65
CA GLN A 358 -7.38 -10.07 -10.82
C GLN A 358 -7.17 -9.72 -12.30
N ASP A 359 -7.24 -10.68 -13.22
CA ASP A 359 -7.05 -10.45 -14.65
C ASP A 359 -8.09 -9.47 -15.20
N GLY A 360 -9.37 -9.63 -14.83
CA GLY A 360 -10.44 -8.71 -15.20
C GLY A 360 -10.23 -7.30 -14.65
N LEU A 361 -9.87 -7.20 -13.38
CA LEU A 361 -9.65 -5.91 -12.73
C LEU A 361 -8.40 -5.20 -13.27
N ASN A 362 -7.33 -5.95 -13.54
CA ASN A 362 -6.11 -5.42 -14.15
C ASN A 362 -6.36 -4.92 -15.59
N ALA A 363 -7.17 -5.63 -16.37
CA ALA A 363 -7.55 -5.21 -17.72
C ALA A 363 -8.37 -3.91 -17.70
N ARG A 364 -9.34 -3.78 -16.78
CA ARG A 364 -10.15 -2.55 -16.61
C ARG A 364 -9.25 -1.37 -16.19
N THR A 365 -8.29 -1.58 -15.31
CA THR A 365 -7.36 -0.54 -14.88
C THR A 365 -6.44 -0.11 -16.03
N ARG A 366 -5.97 -1.06 -16.83
CA ARG A 366 -5.18 -0.77 -18.05
C ARG A 366 -5.97 0.09 -19.02
N SER A 367 -7.22 -0.26 -19.30
CA SER A 367 -8.08 0.51 -20.17
C SER A 367 -8.32 1.94 -19.67
N LEU A 368 -8.52 2.13 -18.35
CA LEU A 368 -8.60 3.47 -17.75
C LEU A 368 -7.32 4.28 -18.00
N VAL A 369 -6.16 3.68 -17.73
CA VAL A 369 -4.86 4.35 -17.88
C VAL A 369 -4.59 4.69 -19.35
N GLU A 370 -4.86 3.81 -20.29
CA GLU A 370 -4.73 4.05 -21.73
C GLU A 370 -5.63 5.20 -22.20
N ARG A 371 -6.88 5.22 -21.77
CA ARG A 371 -7.84 6.30 -22.07
C ARG A 371 -7.39 7.65 -21.48
N LEU A 372 -6.93 7.65 -20.21
CA LEU A 372 -6.39 8.86 -19.57
C LEU A 372 -5.21 9.40 -20.37
N ASN A 373 -4.23 8.55 -20.69
CA ASN A 373 -3.04 8.98 -21.44
C ASN A 373 -3.39 9.52 -22.82
N ALA A 374 -4.33 8.88 -23.53
CA ALA A 374 -4.80 9.37 -24.83
C ALA A 374 -5.47 10.74 -24.72
N SER A 375 -6.36 10.93 -23.74
CA SER A 375 -7.06 12.21 -23.52
C SER A 375 -6.11 13.33 -23.08
N LEU A 376 -5.13 13.01 -22.22
CA LEU A 376 -4.12 13.96 -21.76
C LEU A 376 -3.18 14.39 -22.90
N ALA A 377 -2.77 13.47 -23.76
CA ALA A 377 -1.98 13.78 -24.95
C ALA A 377 -2.76 14.68 -25.93
N ALA A 378 -4.04 14.37 -26.18
CA ALA A 378 -4.91 15.23 -27.01
C ALA A 378 -5.08 16.65 -26.41
N ALA A 379 -5.12 16.75 -25.09
CA ALA A 379 -5.19 18.01 -24.36
C ALA A 379 -3.81 18.70 -24.22
N ARG A 380 -2.73 18.14 -24.75
CA ARG A 380 -1.34 18.61 -24.61
C ARG A 380 -0.87 18.75 -23.15
N LEU A 381 -1.39 17.92 -22.27
CA LEU A 381 -1.00 17.87 -20.86
C LEU A 381 0.17 16.89 -20.69
N PRO A 382 1.33 17.35 -20.17
CA PRO A 382 2.53 16.50 -20.02
C PRO A 382 2.44 15.66 -18.74
N VAL A 383 1.38 14.88 -18.61
CA VAL A 383 1.12 14.00 -17.47
C VAL A 383 0.90 12.58 -18.00
N VAL A 384 1.59 11.62 -17.41
CA VAL A 384 1.56 10.21 -17.79
C VAL A 384 1.05 9.39 -16.63
N PHE A 385 0.02 8.58 -16.87
CA PHE A 385 -0.46 7.56 -15.94
C PHE A 385 0.16 6.20 -16.25
N ILE A 386 0.38 5.43 -15.20
CA ILE A 386 0.89 4.06 -15.23
C ILE A 386 0.05 3.19 -14.29
N GLN A 387 0.18 1.87 -14.41
CA GLN A 387 -0.52 0.94 -13.53
C GLN A 387 0.34 -0.28 -13.20
N PHE A 388 0.07 -0.87 -12.03
CA PHE A 388 0.53 -2.20 -11.63
C PHE A 388 -0.64 -2.96 -10.98
N GLY A 389 -1.10 -4.00 -11.66
CA GLY A 389 -2.35 -4.64 -11.27
C GLY A 389 -3.52 -3.65 -11.36
N SER A 390 -4.32 -3.57 -10.31
CA SER A 390 -5.42 -2.60 -10.19
C SER A 390 -5.05 -1.32 -9.41
N PHE A 391 -3.79 -1.06 -9.25
CA PHE A 391 -3.23 0.20 -8.73
C PHE A 391 -2.75 1.06 -9.91
N PHE A 392 -3.27 2.29 -10.06
CA PHE A 392 -2.86 3.26 -11.08
C PHE A 392 -2.31 4.53 -10.42
N SER A 393 -1.38 5.19 -11.07
CA SER A 393 -0.72 6.39 -10.51
C SER A 393 -0.15 7.27 -11.62
N ILE A 394 0.01 8.57 -11.33
CA ILE A 394 0.83 9.47 -12.15
C ILE A 394 2.30 9.05 -12.01
N ALA A 395 2.96 8.83 -13.14
CA ALA A 395 4.40 8.63 -13.21
C ALA A 395 5.11 9.98 -13.14
N VAL A 396 5.45 10.43 -11.91
CA VAL A 396 6.00 11.77 -11.69
C VAL A 396 7.30 11.98 -12.46
N ASN A 397 8.15 10.96 -12.56
CA ASN A 397 9.41 11.03 -13.31
C ASN A 397 9.23 11.14 -14.83
N ARG A 398 8.04 10.83 -15.34
CA ARG A 398 7.66 10.92 -16.75
C ARG A 398 6.67 12.06 -17.02
N SER A 399 6.36 12.86 -16.01
CA SER A 399 5.35 13.92 -16.06
C SER A 399 5.99 15.26 -15.70
N ARG A 400 5.51 16.34 -16.31
CA ARG A 400 5.90 17.71 -15.94
C ARG A 400 4.80 18.34 -15.09
N ILE A 401 4.52 17.75 -13.93
CA ILE A 401 3.54 18.24 -12.96
C ILE A 401 4.25 18.80 -11.72
N PRO A 402 4.16 20.11 -11.44
CA PRO A 402 4.77 20.69 -10.25
C PRO A 402 4.15 20.13 -8.95
N PRO A 403 4.91 20.06 -7.84
CA PRO A 403 4.39 19.55 -6.55
C PRO A 403 3.14 20.28 -6.05
N LEU A 404 3.05 21.60 -6.28
CA LEU A 404 1.86 22.38 -5.93
C LEU A 404 0.63 21.91 -6.71
N ALA A 405 0.75 21.74 -8.03
CA ALA A 405 -0.35 21.28 -8.88
C ALA A 405 -0.78 19.84 -8.48
N LEU A 406 0.17 18.97 -8.17
CA LEU A 406 -0.13 17.63 -7.69
C LEU A 406 -0.90 17.65 -6.35
N GLY A 407 -0.53 18.56 -5.43
CA GLY A 407 -1.25 18.75 -4.16
C GLY A 407 -2.68 19.27 -4.36
N LEU A 408 -2.87 20.21 -5.30
CA LEU A 408 -4.18 20.79 -5.61
C LEU A 408 -5.09 19.85 -6.39
N LEU A 409 -4.53 18.92 -7.17
CA LEU A 409 -5.31 17.94 -7.94
C LEU A 409 -6.25 17.14 -7.05
N SER A 410 -5.81 16.74 -5.86
CA SER A 410 -6.68 16.00 -4.92
C SER A 410 -7.90 16.81 -4.47
N LEU A 411 -7.77 18.14 -4.33
CA LEU A 411 -8.89 19.03 -3.98
C LEU A 411 -9.85 19.22 -5.17
N GLU A 412 -9.33 19.33 -6.38
CA GLU A 412 -10.14 19.32 -7.61
C GLU A 412 -10.95 18.02 -7.74
N LEU A 413 -10.31 16.88 -7.51
CA LEU A 413 -10.97 15.57 -7.54
C LEU A 413 -12.05 15.45 -6.47
N LEU A 414 -11.77 15.84 -5.21
CA LEU A 414 -12.77 15.88 -4.15
C LEU A 414 -13.96 16.79 -4.50
N THR A 415 -13.66 17.97 -5.07
CA THR A 415 -14.70 18.90 -5.52
C THR A 415 -15.54 18.30 -6.66
N ALA A 416 -14.95 17.46 -7.50
CA ALA A 416 -15.64 16.71 -8.56
C ALA A 416 -16.33 15.41 -8.09
N GLY A 417 -16.27 15.09 -6.80
CA GLY A 417 -16.90 13.87 -6.24
C GLY A 417 -16.07 12.60 -6.38
N ILE A 418 -14.74 12.72 -6.53
CA ILE A 418 -13.80 11.61 -6.51
C ILE A 418 -12.92 11.72 -5.26
N HIS A 419 -12.91 10.68 -4.44
CA HIS A 419 -12.09 10.66 -3.22
C HIS A 419 -10.69 10.13 -3.50
N LEU A 420 -9.71 11.02 -3.34
CA LEU A 420 -8.29 10.72 -3.30
C LEU A 420 -7.66 11.55 -2.18
N ARG A 421 -6.76 10.95 -1.40
CA ARG A 421 -6.08 11.64 -0.32
C ARG A 421 -5.08 12.68 -0.87
N SER A 422 -4.97 13.81 -0.18
CA SER A 422 -3.99 14.85 -0.53
C SER A 422 -2.56 14.28 -0.59
N GLY A 423 -1.86 14.59 -1.67
CA GLY A 423 -0.50 14.12 -1.95
C GLY A 423 -0.41 12.74 -2.60
N ASP A 424 -1.51 11.98 -2.71
CA ASP A 424 -1.53 10.74 -3.49
C ASP A 424 -1.58 11.05 -5.00
N LYS A 425 -0.97 10.20 -5.78
CA LYS A 425 -0.77 10.40 -7.24
C LYS A 425 -1.74 9.58 -8.09
N GLY A 426 -2.54 8.73 -7.46
CA GLY A 426 -3.46 7.80 -8.09
C GLY A 426 -4.16 6.93 -7.06
N GLY A 427 -4.85 5.90 -7.51
CA GLY A 427 -5.72 5.10 -6.68
C GLY A 427 -5.81 3.65 -7.11
N PHE A 428 -6.79 2.97 -6.56
CA PHE A 428 -7.02 1.54 -6.72
C PHE A 428 -8.43 1.31 -7.29
N LEU A 429 -8.53 0.54 -8.36
CA LEU A 429 -9.83 0.02 -8.74
C LEU A 429 -10.18 -1.20 -7.87
N SER A 430 -11.46 -1.32 -7.57
CA SER A 430 -12.08 -2.46 -6.88
C SER A 430 -13.05 -3.17 -7.80
N THR A 431 -13.47 -4.38 -7.43
CA THR A 431 -14.47 -5.13 -8.18
C THR A 431 -15.85 -4.45 -8.17
N ALA A 432 -16.09 -3.51 -7.25
CA ALA A 432 -17.33 -2.77 -7.15
C ALA A 432 -17.41 -1.57 -8.12
N HIS A 433 -16.30 -1.09 -8.67
CA HIS A 433 -16.33 0.02 -9.64
C HIS A 433 -17.08 -0.40 -10.89
N SER A 434 -18.17 0.32 -11.21
CA SER A 434 -18.90 0.18 -12.47
C SER A 434 -18.15 0.88 -13.63
N ASP A 435 -18.59 0.63 -14.86
CA ASP A 435 -18.04 1.34 -16.03
C ASP A 435 -18.40 2.84 -15.98
N GLY A 436 -19.55 3.17 -15.37
CA GLY A 436 -19.92 4.55 -15.07
C GLY A 436 -18.96 5.22 -14.09
N ASP A 437 -18.58 4.51 -13.01
CA ASP A 437 -17.58 5.03 -12.06
C ASP A 437 -16.22 5.23 -12.74
N ILE A 438 -15.79 4.30 -13.59
CA ILE A 438 -14.51 4.41 -14.33
C ILE A 438 -14.53 5.61 -15.28
N THR A 439 -15.68 5.88 -15.91
CA THR A 439 -15.83 7.07 -16.77
C THR A 439 -15.80 8.35 -15.95
N ALA A 440 -16.48 8.39 -14.81
CA ALA A 440 -16.45 9.54 -13.91
C ALA A 440 -15.03 9.80 -13.34
N ILE A 441 -14.29 8.75 -13.01
CA ILE A 441 -12.87 8.85 -12.58
C ILE A 441 -12.03 9.44 -13.71
N HIS A 442 -12.14 8.91 -14.94
CA HIS A 442 -11.43 9.44 -16.11
C HIS A 442 -11.71 10.93 -16.30
N ASP A 443 -12.99 11.32 -16.33
CA ASP A 443 -13.38 12.70 -16.61
C ASP A 443 -12.93 13.65 -15.51
N ALA A 444 -13.01 13.23 -14.24
CA ALA A 444 -12.56 14.05 -13.12
C ALA A 444 -11.04 14.30 -13.15
N PHE A 445 -10.22 13.28 -13.44
CA PHE A 445 -8.77 13.47 -13.59
C PHE A 445 -8.44 14.37 -14.78
N LEU A 446 -9.08 14.15 -15.93
CA LEU A 446 -8.86 14.98 -17.13
C LEU A 446 -9.23 16.44 -16.86
N ASN A 447 -10.44 16.68 -16.35
CA ASN A 447 -10.95 18.03 -16.09
C ASN A 447 -10.13 18.74 -15.00
N GLY A 448 -9.74 18.05 -13.91
CA GLY A 448 -8.91 18.60 -12.86
C GLY A 448 -7.52 19.02 -13.37
N LEU A 449 -6.89 18.19 -14.20
CA LEU A 449 -5.60 18.53 -14.81
C LEU A 449 -5.72 19.65 -15.83
N GLN A 450 -6.81 19.71 -16.62
CA GLN A 450 -7.10 20.82 -17.52
C GLN A 450 -7.35 22.14 -16.76
N SER A 451 -8.08 22.08 -15.64
CA SER A 451 -8.31 23.24 -14.75
C SER A 451 -6.98 23.79 -14.24
N LEU A 452 -6.11 22.92 -13.72
CA LEU A 452 -4.79 23.32 -13.24
C LEU A 452 -3.90 23.92 -14.35
N ALA A 453 -3.98 23.38 -15.57
CA ALA A 453 -3.28 23.97 -16.74
C ALA A 453 -3.86 25.32 -17.14
N GLY A 454 -5.19 25.46 -17.11
CA GLY A 454 -5.87 26.74 -17.37
C GLY A 454 -5.48 27.84 -16.38
N PHE A 455 -5.15 27.45 -15.15
CA PHE A 455 -4.57 28.38 -14.15
C PHE A 455 -3.07 28.59 -14.29
N GLY A 456 -2.40 28.00 -15.30
CA GLY A 456 -0.95 28.11 -15.50
C GLY A 456 -0.13 27.32 -14.47
N LEU A 457 -0.75 26.41 -13.71
CA LEU A 457 -0.09 25.56 -12.71
C LEU A 457 0.59 24.33 -13.31
N ILE A 458 0.17 23.92 -14.51
CA ILE A 458 0.79 22.87 -15.33
C ILE A 458 1.15 23.48 -16.68
N PRO A 459 2.42 23.39 -17.14
CA PRO A 459 2.78 23.84 -18.47
C PRO A 459 2.14 22.96 -19.55
N LEU A 460 1.69 23.53 -20.65
CA LEU A 460 1.29 22.72 -21.81
C LEU A 460 2.54 22.25 -22.56
N SER A 461 2.49 21.09 -23.21
CA SER A 461 3.59 20.60 -24.04
C SER A 461 3.61 21.31 -25.39
N ASP A 462 4.79 21.71 -25.84
CA ASP A 462 5.03 22.41 -27.12
C ASP A 462 4.93 21.47 -28.33
N GLY A 463 4.34 20.29 -28.19
CA GLY A 463 4.16 19.29 -29.26
C GLY A 463 5.39 18.42 -29.56
N THR A 464 6.49 18.59 -28.83
CA THR A 464 7.60 17.62 -28.81
C THR A 464 7.33 16.59 -27.73
N THR A 465 7.13 15.33 -28.14
CA THR A 465 7.00 14.18 -27.24
C THR A 465 8.17 14.14 -26.25
N PRO A 466 7.94 13.80 -24.96
CA PRO A 466 9.01 13.67 -23.98
C PRO A 466 9.95 12.52 -24.31
#